data_7376e3343e974746faa665742cdaca12
#
_entry.id   7376e3343e974746faa665742cdaca12
#
_cell.length_a   1.000
_cell.length_b   1.000
_cell.length_c   1.000
_cell.angle_alpha   90.00
_cell.angle_beta   90.00
_cell.angle_gamma   90.00
#
_symmetry.space_group_name_H-M   'P 1'
#
loop_
_entity.id
_entity.type
_entity.pdbx_description
1 polymer ?
#
loop_
_entity_poly.entity_id
_entity_poly.type
_entity_poly.pdbx_seq_one_letter_code
_entity_poly.pdbx_strand_id
1 'polypeptide(L)'
;MNCKVQNVFVISRDTQEKASQCQSCMKKTLCPAYELASAQQADGTSGMFQKTVQPGQPVFRAGDKFEGIYMVRSGFFKSYFIDADGVMQLTGFHFPGEIFGIDGIEAGSYNDSVEALDTGSVCKIPLSLFTESSGRVTNVSSDSVLRLSEYSLNGVSRMLPLMKIMSRTISRDRNMIFALGKMCAKRRFATFLLDLSSRMAQSGYDATELRLCMSRTDISNYLCLALETVSRLFTQLQAEKVISIDRRNMKILNMQALQALTHEEAAGATLLARTA
;
A
#
# COMPACT_ATOMS: atom_id res chain seq x y z
N MET A 1 9.96 -8.08 46.33
CA MET A 1 10.63 -6.90 45.74
C MET A 1 9.89 -6.50 44.49
N ASN A 2 9.17 -5.40 44.58
CA ASN A 2 8.31 -4.86 43.52
C ASN A 2 9.17 -4.17 42.45
N CYS A 3 9.09 -4.58 41.23
CA CYS A 3 9.58 -3.78 40.11
C CYS A 3 8.35 -3.35 39.27
N LYS A 4 7.81 -2.16 39.58
CA LYS A 4 6.85 -1.44 38.74
C LYS A 4 7.61 -0.84 37.58
N VAL A 5 7.40 -1.34 36.38
CA VAL A 5 7.73 -0.60 35.16
C VAL A 5 6.43 0.05 34.68
N GLN A 6 6.20 1.26 35.14
CA GLN A 6 5.27 2.19 34.54
C GLN A 6 6.02 2.97 33.45
N ASN A 7 5.95 2.53 32.22
CA ASN A 7 6.19 3.42 31.09
C ASN A 7 4.83 3.74 30.42
N VAL A 8 4.16 4.71 31.02
CA VAL A 8 3.04 5.38 30.36
C VAL A 8 3.67 6.34 29.34
N PHE A 9 3.82 5.89 28.11
CA PHE A 9 4.00 6.81 27.01
C PHE A 9 2.68 7.57 26.82
N VAL A 10 2.63 8.79 27.33
CA VAL A 10 1.62 9.77 26.97
C VAL A 10 1.83 10.12 25.50
N ILE A 11 1.07 9.45 24.63
CA ILE A 11 0.98 9.82 23.23
C ILE A 11 0.24 11.16 23.19
N SER A 12 0.94 12.23 22.89
CA SER A 12 0.31 13.54 22.63
C SER A 12 -0.68 13.38 21.46
N ARG A 13 -1.96 13.56 21.79
CA ARG A 13 -3.08 13.57 20.83
C ARG A 13 -3.10 14.86 20.00
N ASP A 14 -2.01 15.25 19.37
CA ASP A 14 -1.94 16.43 18.49
C ASP A 14 -1.71 16.04 17.03
N THR A 15 -2.42 15.04 16.54
CA THR A 15 -2.64 14.89 15.10
C THR A 15 -3.97 15.55 14.77
N GLN A 16 -3.92 16.81 14.31
CA GLN A 16 -5.11 17.52 13.84
C GLN A 16 -5.69 16.78 12.63
N GLU A 17 -6.72 15.97 12.87
CA GLU A 17 -7.57 15.45 11.81
C GLU A 17 -8.40 16.63 11.24
N LYS A 18 -8.21 16.96 9.97
CA LYS A 18 -8.97 17.98 9.26
C LYS A 18 -9.92 17.31 8.27
N ALA A 19 -11.12 17.88 8.09
CA ALA A 19 -12.02 17.46 7.02
C ALA A 19 -11.29 17.49 5.68
N SER A 20 -11.44 16.43 4.88
CA SER A 20 -10.70 16.28 3.64
C SER A 20 -11.23 17.20 2.56
N GLN A 21 -10.37 18.04 1.96
CA GLN A 21 -10.70 18.86 0.80
C GLN A 21 -10.53 18.05 -0.49
N CYS A 22 -11.48 17.20 -0.80
CA CYS A 22 -11.39 16.27 -1.92
C CYS A 22 -11.42 16.97 -3.29
N GLN A 23 -12.13 18.07 -3.44
CA GLN A 23 -12.24 18.79 -4.72
C GLN A 23 -10.88 19.33 -5.22
N SER A 24 -10.02 19.78 -4.33
CA SER A 24 -8.68 20.30 -4.63
C SER A 24 -7.59 19.22 -4.55
N CYS A 25 -7.94 17.97 -4.32
CA CYS A 25 -6.97 16.88 -4.17
C CYS A 25 -6.34 16.48 -5.50
N MET A 26 -5.01 16.53 -5.62
CA MET A 26 -4.29 16.10 -6.83
C MET A 26 -4.43 14.60 -7.13
N LYS A 27 -4.81 13.78 -6.15
CA LYS A 27 -5.00 12.32 -6.28
C LYS A 27 -6.47 11.91 -6.40
N LYS A 28 -7.39 12.87 -6.66
CA LYS A 28 -8.83 12.60 -6.74
C LYS A 28 -9.19 11.54 -7.79
N THR A 29 -8.49 11.50 -8.92
CA THR A 29 -8.70 10.52 -10.01
C THR A 29 -8.33 9.08 -9.62
N LEU A 30 -7.50 8.90 -8.61
CA LEU A 30 -7.09 7.61 -8.07
C LEU A 30 -7.88 7.23 -6.81
N CYS A 31 -8.69 8.15 -6.28
CA CYS A 31 -9.40 7.99 -5.03
C CYS A 31 -10.78 7.36 -5.24
N PRO A 32 -11.01 6.12 -4.80
CA PRO A 32 -12.31 5.48 -4.93
C PRO A 32 -13.40 6.20 -4.13
N ALA A 33 -13.03 6.83 -3.02
CA ALA A 33 -13.95 7.61 -2.22
C ALA A 33 -14.41 8.89 -2.95
N TYR A 34 -13.53 9.51 -3.74
CA TYR A 34 -13.91 10.67 -4.55
C TYR A 34 -14.88 10.29 -5.68
N GLU A 35 -14.63 9.15 -6.33
CA GLU A 35 -15.52 8.62 -7.36
C GLU A 35 -16.93 8.38 -6.81
N LEU A 36 -17.04 7.77 -5.62
CA LEU A 36 -18.31 7.53 -4.95
C LEU A 36 -18.99 8.81 -4.47
N ALA A 37 -18.25 9.75 -3.92
CA ALA A 37 -18.77 11.01 -3.40
C ALA A 37 -19.29 11.91 -4.52
N SER A 38 -18.59 11.97 -5.67
CA SER A 38 -19.00 12.77 -6.82
C SER A 38 -20.29 12.24 -7.49
N ALA A 39 -20.53 10.93 -7.42
CA ALA A 39 -21.75 10.32 -7.95
C ALA A 39 -23.01 10.65 -7.14
N GLN A 40 -22.88 11.15 -5.92
CA GLN A 40 -24.02 11.34 -5.00
C GLN A 40 -24.54 12.78 -4.89
N GLN A 41 -23.89 13.78 -5.52
CA GLN A 41 -24.22 15.22 -5.33
C GLN A 41 -24.29 15.65 -3.84
N ALA A 42 -23.99 14.76 -2.92
CA ALA A 42 -23.80 15.08 -1.51
C ALA A 42 -22.50 15.84 -1.35
N ASP A 43 -22.36 16.64 -0.28
CA ASP A 43 -21.06 17.21 0.12
C ASP A 43 -20.09 16.07 0.43
N GLY A 44 -19.56 15.48 -0.61
CA GLY A 44 -18.90 14.15 -0.66
C GLY A 44 -17.65 13.99 0.19
N THR A 45 -17.54 14.78 1.24
CA THR A 45 -16.45 14.78 2.22
C THR A 45 -16.93 14.38 3.63
N SER A 46 -18.22 14.11 3.82
CA SER A 46 -18.74 13.71 5.12
C SER A 46 -18.09 12.40 5.58
N GLY A 47 -17.29 12.49 6.63
CA GLY A 47 -16.61 11.35 7.24
C GLY A 47 -15.21 11.04 6.74
N MET A 48 -14.68 11.74 5.72
CA MET A 48 -13.28 11.59 5.33
C MET A 48 -12.39 12.58 6.08
N PHE A 49 -11.36 12.08 6.74
CA PHE A 49 -10.42 12.89 7.52
C PHE A 49 -9.01 12.75 6.96
N GLN A 50 -8.33 13.89 6.87
CA GLN A 50 -6.92 13.94 6.51
C GLN A 50 -6.08 13.93 7.80
N LYS A 51 -5.09 13.05 7.84
CA LYS A 51 -4.08 12.97 8.90
C LYS A 51 -2.70 13.21 8.30
N THR A 52 -1.94 14.17 8.87
CA THR A 52 -0.52 14.36 8.55
C THR A 52 0.31 13.51 9.49
N VAL A 53 1.35 12.85 8.96
CA VAL A 53 2.19 11.90 9.69
C VAL A 53 3.65 12.21 9.41
N GLN A 54 4.47 12.22 10.47
CA GLN A 54 5.92 12.43 10.39
C GLN A 54 6.66 11.09 10.21
N PRO A 55 7.90 11.09 9.70
CA PRO A 55 8.70 9.88 9.56
C PRO A 55 8.76 9.07 10.87
N GLY A 56 8.53 7.76 10.78
CA GLY A 56 8.50 6.84 11.93
C GLY A 56 7.23 6.90 12.77
N GLN A 57 6.30 7.84 12.48
CA GLN A 57 5.02 7.85 13.18
C GLN A 57 4.05 6.83 12.57
N PRO A 58 3.33 6.06 13.41
CA PRO A 58 2.32 5.14 12.94
C PRO A 58 1.05 5.87 12.49
N VAL A 59 0.46 5.40 11.42
CA VAL A 59 -0.93 5.72 11.05
C VAL A 59 -1.88 4.97 11.99
N PHE A 60 -1.64 3.68 12.16
CA PHE A 60 -2.26 2.78 13.12
C PHE A 60 -1.29 1.62 13.42
N ARG A 61 -1.59 0.84 14.44
CA ARG A 61 -0.82 -0.35 14.86
C ARG A 61 -1.67 -1.60 14.73
N ALA A 62 -1.00 -2.73 14.58
CA ALA A 62 -1.65 -4.04 14.68
C ALA A 62 -2.41 -4.15 16.02
N GLY A 63 -3.65 -4.64 15.96
CA GLY A 63 -4.57 -4.72 17.10
C GLY A 63 -5.39 -3.46 17.35
N ASP A 64 -5.07 -2.31 16.74
CA ASP A 64 -5.92 -1.13 16.85
C ASP A 64 -7.30 -1.42 16.22
N LYS A 65 -8.35 -0.84 16.81
CA LYS A 65 -9.72 -0.97 16.30
C LYS A 65 -9.79 -0.45 14.87
N PHE A 66 -10.43 -1.22 13.98
CA PHE A 66 -10.68 -0.79 12.62
C PHE A 66 -11.62 0.42 12.57
N GLU A 67 -11.16 1.51 11.99
CA GLU A 67 -11.94 2.75 11.84
C GLU A 67 -12.19 3.10 10.35
N GLY A 68 -11.59 2.38 9.42
CA GLY A 68 -11.71 2.60 8.00
C GLY A 68 -10.43 2.23 7.26
N ILE A 69 -10.47 2.37 5.94
CA ILE A 69 -9.29 2.21 5.09
C ILE A 69 -8.61 3.55 4.88
N TYR A 70 -7.34 3.53 4.52
CA TYR A 70 -6.55 4.74 4.33
C TYR A 70 -6.02 4.82 2.91
N MET A 71 -6.09 6.03 2.31
CA MET A 71 -5.44 6.33 1.04
C MET A 71 -4.26 7.27 1.27
N VAL A 72 -3.12 6.95 0.68
CA VAL A 72 -1.95 7.84 0.69
C VAL A 72 -2.23 9.05 -0.20
N ARG A 73 -2.23 10.24 0.40
CA ARG A 73 -2.33 11.51 -0.33
C ARG A 73 -0.95 12.02 -0.76
N SER A 74 0.02 11.95 0.15
CA SER A 74 1.41 12.33 -0.07
C SER A 74 2.34 11.57 0.86
N GLY A 75 3.62 11.51 0.53
CA GLY A 75 4.63 10.77 1.28
C GLY A 75 4.60 9.28 0.97
N PHE A 76 5.39 8.52 1.72
CA PHE A 76 5.61 7.09 1.53
C PHE A 76 5.42 6.38 2.86
N PHE A 77 4.83 5.20 2.84
CA PHE A 77 4.52 4.42 4.03
C PHE A 77 4.99 2.98 3.84
N LYS A 78 5.20 2.29 4.95
CA LYS A 78 5.44 0.85 4.99
C LYS A 78 4.44 0.19 5.92
N SER A 79 4.01 -1.01 5.57
CA SER A 79 3.26 -1.92 6.43
C SER A 79 4.15 -3.06 6.91
N TYR A 80 3.92 -3.51 8.12
CA TYR A 80 4.65 -4.60 8.74
C TYR A 80 3.81 -5.27 9.83
N PHE A 81 4.07 -6.54 10.06
CA PHE A 81 3.64 -7.22 11.28
C PHE A 81 4.85 -7.60 12.13
N ILE A 82 4.60 -7.85 13.40
CA ILE A 82 5.58 -8.38 14.35
C ILE A 82 5.01 -9.70 14.86
N ASP A 83 5.78 -10.77 14.71
CA ASP A 83 5.37 -12.08 15.19
C ASP A 83 5.49 -12.21 16.71
N ALA A 84 5.12 -13.39 17.25
CA ALA A 84 5.17 -13.68 18.68
C ALA A 84 6.58 -13.64 19.27
N ASP A 85 7.61 -13.83 18.43
CA ASP A 85 9.02 -13.80 18.80
C ASP A 85 9.63 -12.39 18.69
N GLY A 86 8.82 -11.41 18.31
CA GLY A 86 9.24 -10.00 18.15
C GLY A 86 9.94 -9.72 16.81
N VAL A 87 9.91 -10.65 15.87
CA VAL A 87 10.52 -10.47 14.55
C VAL A 87 9.59 -9.63 13.67
N MET A 88 10.12 -8.50 13.18
CA MET A 88 9.39 -7.63 12.25
C MET A 88 9.55 -8.14 10.81
N GLN A 89 8.42 -8.30 10.12
CA GLN A 89 8.38 -8.57 8.69
C GLN A 89 7.60 -7.48 7.96
N LEU A 90 8.23 -6.84 6.99
CA LEU A 90 7.54 -5.89 6.12
C LEU A 90 6.62 -6.64 5.16
N THR A 91 5.37 -6.17 5.09
CA THR A 91 4.33 -6.71 4.21
C THR A 91 4.13 -5.84 2.98
N GLY A 92 4.47 -4.56 3.04
CA GLY A 92 4.30 -3.68 1.89
C GLY A 92 4.92 -2.30 2.01
N PHE A 93 5.03 -1.64 0.85
CA PHE A 93 5.27 -0.21 0.74
C PHE A 93 4.05 0.44 0.06
N HIS A 94 3.67 1.63 0.50
CA HIS A 94 2.50 2.34 0.00
C HIS A 94 2.88 3.73 -0.50
N PHE A 95 2.40 4.05 -1.70
CA PHE A 95 2.71 5.27 -2.47
C PHE A 95 1.47 6.15 -2.64
N PRO A 96 1.65 7.43 -3.02
CA PRO A 96 0.51 8.32 -3.27
C PRO A 96 -0.50 7.74 -4.25
N GLY A 97 -1.77 7.70 -3.84
CA GLY A 97 -2.89 7.09 -4.57
C GLY A 97 -3.18 5.64 -4.22
N GLU A 98 -2.35 5.01 -3.40
CA GLU A 98 -2.59 3.63 -2.94
C GLU A 98 -3.34 3.58 -1.61
N ILE A 99 -3.96 2.44 -1.37
CA ILE A 99 -4.80 2.18 -0.20
C ILE A 99 -4.19 1.08 0.64
N PHE A 100 -4.35 1.20 1.96
CA PHE A 100 -3.95 0.21 2.95
C PHE A 100 -4.96 0.12 4.10
N GLY A 101 -4.80 -0.86 4.97
CA GLY A 101 -5.71 -1.12 6.10
C GLY A 101 -6.97 -1.88 5.70
N ILE A 102 -6.99 -2.53 4.54
CA ILE A 102 -8.12 -3.37 4.07
C ILE A 102 -8.22 -4.65 4.91
N ASP A 103 -7.09 -5.13 5.41
CA ASP A 103 -6.96 -6.32 6.27
C ASP A 103 -7.82 -6.26 7.54
N GLY A 104 -8.09 -5.05 8.03
CA GLY A 104 -8.93 -4.84 9.22
C GLY A 104 -10.43 -4.98 9.00
N ILE A 105 -10.91 -5.13 7.76
CA ILE A 105 -12.35 -5.18 7.45
C ILE A 105 -13.01 -6.42 8.08
N GLU A 106 -12.36 -7.57 7.99
CA GLU A 106 -12.91 -8.83 8.49
C GLU A 106 -12.86 -8.91 10.03
N ALA A 107 -11.67 -8.64 10.60
CA ALA A 107 -11.44 -8.84 12.03
C ALA A 107 -11.96 -7.69 12.92
N GLY A 108 -12.29 -6.53 12.32
CA GLY A 108 -12.65 -5.33 13.06
C GLY A 108 -11.45 -4.68 13.78
N SER A 109 -10.24 -5.16 13.52
CA SER A 109 -8.96 -4.62 13.98
C SER A 109 -7.90 -4.78 12.88
N TYR A 110 -6.91 -3.89 12.85
CA TYR A 110 -5.83 -3.99 11.87
C TYR A 110 -4.89 -5.15 12.22
N ASN A 111 -4.51 -5.94 11.22
CA ASN A 111 -3.55 -7.04 11.42
C ASN A 111 -2.10 -6.54 11.31
N ASP A 112 -1.85 -5.56 10.45
CA ASP A 112 -0.56 -4.94 10.24
C ASP A 112 -0.47 -3.59 10.98
N SER A 113 0.76 -3.15 11.22
CA SER A 113 1.07 -1.76 11.57
C SER A 113 1.48 -1.01 10.33
N VAL A 114 1.11 0.26 10.22
CA VAL A 114 1.55 1.14 9.11
C VAL A 114 2.21 2.38 9.67
N GLU A 115 3.42 2.70 9.18
CA GLU A 115 4.16 3.90 9.57
C GLU A 115 4.68 4.67 8.36
N ALA A 116 4.92 5.96 8.56
CA ALA A 116 5.45 6.85 7.54
C ALA A 116 6.96 6.69 7.38
N LEU A 117 7.44 6.57 6.15
CA LEU A 117 8.86 6.58 5.78
C LEU A 117 9.38 8.01 5.53
N ASP A 118 8.46 8.92 5.17
CA ASP A 118 8.73 10.34 4.94
C ASP A 118 7.56 11.14 5.48
N THR A 119 7.72 12.47 5.63
CA THR A 119 6.59 13.34 5.97
C THR A 119 5.50 13.18 4.91
N GLY A 120 4.32 12.79 5.34
CA GLY A 120 3.23 12.48 4.45
C GLY A 120 1.86 12.78 5.03
N SER A 121 0.85 12.51 4.23
CA SER A 121 -0.54 12.62 4.65
C SER A 121 -1.37 11.49 4.07
N VAL A 122 -2.34 11.05 4.84
CA VAL A 122 -3.30 10.01 4.47
C VAL A 122 -4.72 10.54 4.64
N CYS A 123 -5.64 10.01 3.84
CA CYS A 123 -7.07 10.22 4.01
C CYS A 123 -7.69 8.96 4.60
N LYS A 124 -8.34 9.05 5.76
CA LYS A 124 -9.16 7.99 6.33
C LYS A 124 -10.50 7.96 5.61
N ILE A 125 -10.89 6.81 5.11
CA ILE A 125 -12.11 6.55 4.34
C ILE A 125 -12.94 5.55 5.15
N PRO A 126 -14.08 5.96 5.73
CA PRO A 126 -14.91 5.06 6.49
C PRO A 126 -15.57 4.02 5.58
N LEU A 127 -15.75 2.80 6.09
CA LEU A 127 -16.36 1.73 5.30
C LEU A 127 -17.82 2.03 4.94
N SER A 128 -18.53 2.80 5.77
CA SER A 128 -19.90 3.23 5.51
C SER A 128 -20.06 3.90 4.13
N LEU A 129 -19.03 4.60 3.65
CA LEU A 129 -19.07 5.22 2.32
C LEU A 129 -19.32 4.21 1.19
N PHE A 130 -18.91 2.97 1.37
CA PHE A 130 -19.09 1.88 0.40
C PHE A 130 -20.38 1.09 0.65
N THR A 131 -20.93 1.12 1.85
CA THR A 131 -22.06 0.26 2.27
C THR A 131 -23.38 1.01 2.40
N GLU A 132 -23.37 2.32 2.67
CA GLU A 132 -24.60 3.08 2.83
C GLU A 132 -25.34 3.24 1.49
N SER A 133 -26.52 2.65 1.42
CA SER A 133 -27.51 2.96 0.38
C SER A 133 -28.14 4.32 0.70
N SER A 134 -27.95 5.31 -0.16
CA SER A 134 -28.63 6.61 -0.03
C SER A 134 -30.13 6.43 -0.21
N GLY A 135 -30.85 6.22 0.87
CA GLY A 135 -32.30 6.12 0.85
C GLY A 135 -32.81 5.51 2.16
N ARG A 136 -33.27 6.35 3.09
CA ARG A 136 -34.21 5.91 4.10
C ARG A 136 -35.44 5.35 3.36
N VAL A 137 -35.61 4.03 3.42
CA VAL A 137 -36.90 3.42 3.04
C VAL A 137 -37.90 3.81 4.12
N THR A 138 -38.47 5.01 4.00
CA THR A 138 -39.69 5.39 4.70
C THR A 138 -40.84 5.14 3.77
N ASN A 139 -41.65 4.12 4.04
CA ASN A 139 -42.86 3.68 3.35
C ASN A 139 -42.64 2.71 2.15
N VAL A 140 -42.93 1.44 2.46
CA VAL A 140 -43.09 0.36 1.49
C VAL A 140 -44.49 0.52 0.86
N SER A 141 -44.55 1.10 -0.31
CA SER A 141 -45.76 1.03 -1.18
C SER A 141 -45.55 0.00 -2.27
N SER A 142 -46.63 -0.54 -2.81
CA SER A 142 -46.68 -1.69 -3.74
C SER A 142 -45.92 -1.54 -5.08
N ASP A 143 -45.31 -0.39 -5.35
CA ASP A 143 -44.43 -0.16 -6.51
C ASP A 143 -42.94 -0.53 -6.24
N SER A 144 -42.69 -1.22 -5.14
CA SER A 144 -41.34 -1.40 -4.54
C SER A 144 -40.48 -2.44 -5.29
N VAL A 145 -41.05 -3.31 -6.11
CA VAL A 145 -40.30 -4.42 -6.73
C VAL A 145 -39.33 -3.92 -7.81
N LEU A 146 -39.69 -2.90 -8.56
CA LEU A 146 -38.81 -2.28 -9.58
C LEU A 146 -37.70 -1.46 -8.95
N ARG A 147 -37.97 -0.82 -7.79
CA ARG A 147 -36.98 -0.07 -7.02
C ARG A 147 -35.95 -0.97 -6.31
N LEU A 148 -36.32 -2.20 -5.93
CA LEU A 148 -35.37 -3.16 -5.35
C LEU A 148 -34.27 -3.57 -6.32
N SER A 149 -34.55 -3.64 -7.62
CA SER A 149 -33.53 -3.93 -8.66
C SER A 149 -32.53 -2.76 -8.82
N GLU A 150 -33.01 -1.52 -8.80
CA GLU A 150 -32.13 -0.33 -8.86
C GLU A 150 -31.32 -0.17 -7.56
N TYR A 151 -31.89 -0.48 -6.41
CA TYR A 151 -31.19 -0.49 -5.14
C TYR A 151 -30.09 -1.54 -5.09
N SER A 152 -30.34 -2.73 -5.59
CA SER A 152 -29.35 -3.81 -5.68
C SER A 152 -28.19 -3.45 -6.60
N LEU A 153 -28.48 -2.87 -7.78
CA LEU A 153 -27.48 -2.44 -8.74
C LEU A 153 -26.62 -1.27 -8.23
N ASN A 154 -27.23 -0.30 -7.54
CA ASN A 154 -26.51 0.82 -6.93
C ASN A 154 -25.59 0.36 -5.80
N GLY A 155 -25.99 -0.60 -4.98
CA GLY A 155 -25.16 -1.20 -3.94
C GLY A 155 -23.92 -1.88 -4.52
N VAL A 156 -24.09 -2.69 -5.55
CA VAL A 156 -22.97 -3.36 -6.25
C VAL A 156 -22.03 -2.34 -6.90
N SER A 157 -22.57 -1.32 -7.56
CA SER A 157 -21.78 -0.26 -8.20
C SER A 157 -20.89 0.48 -7.19
N ARG A 158 -21.35 0.67 -5.98
CA ARG A 158 -20.58 1.33 -4.89
C ARG A 158 -19.46 0.45 -4.33
N MET A 159 -19.69 -0.85 -4.26
CA MET A 159 -18.67 -1.80 -3.81
C MET A 159 -17.58 -2.07 -4.86
N LEU A 160 -17.87 -1.83 -6.13
CA LEU A 160 -16.96 -2.15 -7.24
C LEU A 160 -15.58 -1.49 -7.11
N PRO A 161 -15.43 -0.19 -6.72
CA PRO A 161 -14.13 0.41 -6.49
C PRO A 161 -13.33 -0.32 -5.40
N LEU A 162 -13.97 -0.69 -4.30
CA LEU A 162 -13.33 -1.45 -3.22
C LEU A 162 -12.91 -2.83 -3.70
N MET A 163 -13.76 -3.55 -4.44
CA MET A 163 -13.43 -4.86 -5.00
C MET A 163 -12.24 -4.80 -5.97
N LYS A 164 -12.15 -3.74 -6.80
CA LYS A 164 -11.00 -3.51 -7.68
C LYS A 164 -9.69 -3.34 -6.89
N ILE A 165 -9.74 -2.60 -5.77
CA ILE A 165 -8.59 -2.40 -4.89
C ILE A 165 -8.17 -3.73 -4.27
N MET A 166 -9.11 -4.46 -3.68
CA MET A 166 -8.85 -5.78 -3.09
C MET A 166 -8.24 -6.75 -4.11
N SER A 167 -8.78 -6.79 -5.33
CA SER A 167 -8.24 -7.63 -6.42
C SER A 167 -6.80 -7.25 -6.76
N ARG A 168 -6.45 -5.95 -6.80
CA ARG A 168 -5.07 -5.50 -7.05
C ARG A 168 -4.14 -5.89 -5.90
N THR A 169 -4.59 -5.74 -4.66
CA THR A 169 -3.83 -6.13 -3.47
C THR A 169 -3.55 -7.63 -3.48
N ILE A 170 -4.57 -8.46 -3.66
CA ILE A 170 -4.44 -9.93 -3.77
C ILE A 170 -3.47 -10.31 -4.90
N SER A 171 -3.56 -9.68 -6.05
CA SER A 171 -2.65 -9.97 -7.18
C SER A 171 -1.21 -9.62 -6.86
N ARG A 172 -0.98 -8.50 -6.16
CA ARG A 172 0.34 -8.07 -5.71
C ARG A 172 0.93 -9.05 -4.69
N ASP A 173 0.13 -9.46 -3.71
CA ASP A 173 0.55 -10.40 -2.66
C ASP A 173 0.91 -11.76 -3.27
N ARG A 174 0.12 -12.26 -4.21
CA ARG A 174 0.42 -13.49 -4.95
C ARG A 174 1.72 -13.40 -5.74
N ASN A 175 1.97 -12.26 -6.41
CA ASN A 175 3.22 -12.04 -7.12
C ASN A 175 4.42 -11.99 -6.16
N MET A 176 4.26 -11.40 -4.98
CA MET A 176 5.30 -11.39 -3.95
C MET A 176 5.56 -12.82 -3.43
N ILE A 177 4.54 -13.58 -3.10
CA ILE A 177 4.69 -14.99 -2.68
C ILE A 177 5.45 -15.79 -3.74
N PHE A 178 5.10 -15.63 -5.02
CA PHE A 178 5.81 -16.28 -6.12
C PHE A 178 7.27 -15.81 -6.18
N ALA A 179 7.52 -14.51 -6.05
CA ALA A 179 8.87 -13.96 -6.07
C ALA A 179 9.73 -14.51 -4.93
N LEU A 180 9.18 -14.58 -3.72
CA LEU A 180 9.87 -15.12 -2.54
C LEU A 180 10.18 -16.62 -2.70
N GLY A 181 9.25 -17.40 -3.24
CA GLY A 181 9.38 -18.84 -3.33
C GLY A 181 10.16 -19.35 -4.55
N LYS A 182 10.24 -18.60 -5.64
CA LYS A 182 10.76 -19.11 -6.94
C LYS A 182 11.84 -18.26 -7.58
N MET A 183 12.00 -17.00 -7.20
CA MET A 183 12.99 -16.12 -7.85
C MET A 183 14.31 -16.11 -7.09
N CYS A 184 15.44 -16.15 -7.81
CA CYS A 184 16.74 -15.86 -7.23
C CYS A 184 16.82 -14.39 -6.78
N ALA A 185 17.80 -14.07 -5.93
CA ALA A 185 17.95 -12.73 -5.34
C ALA A 185 18.00 -11.59 -6.37
N LYS A 186 18.77 -11.77 -7.47
CA LYS A 186 18.92 -10.76 -8.55
C LYS A 186 17.59 -10.52 -9.26
N ARG A 187 16.87 -11.59 -9.62
CA ARG A 187 15.58 -11.53 -10.29
C ARG A 187 14.51 -10.89 -9.38
N ARG A 188 14.45 -11.30 -8.11
CA ARG A 188 13.53 -10.73 -7.12
C ARG A 188 13.75 -9.24 -6.93
N PHE A 189 15.01 -8.83 -6.84
CA PHE A 189 15.38 -7.43 -6.71
C PHE A 189 15.04 -6.60 -7.96
N ALA A 190 15.29 -7.12 -9.17
CA ALA A 190 14.91 -6.45 -10.42
C ALA A 190 13.38 -6.32 -10.55
N THR A 191 12.63 -7.37 -10.19
CA THR A 191 11.16 -7.34 -10.15
C THR A 191 10.64 -6.27 -9.19
N PHE A 192 11.24 -6.14 -8.01
CA PHE A 192 10.91 -5.09 -7.05
C PHE A 192 11.13 -3.69 -7.62
N LEU A 193 12.26 -3.43 -8.27
CA LEU A 193 12.53 -2.11 -8.87
C LEU A 193 11.55 -1.78 -10.01
N LEU A 194 11.15 -2.76 -10.82
CA LEU A 194 10.14 -2.58 -11.86
C LEU A 194 8.74 -2.33 -11.28
N ASP A 195 8.38 -3.02 -10.19
CA ASP A 195 7.13 -2.76 -9.48
C ASP A 195 7.09 -1.33 -8.95
N LEU A 196 8.18 -0.86 -8.31
CA LEU A 196 8.30 0.53 -7.87
C LEU A 196 8.12 1.52 -9.03
N SER A 197 8.83 1.31 -10.14
CA SER A 197 8.75 2.12 -11.35
C SER A 197 7.31 2.21 -11.87
N SER A 198 6.65 1.06 -12.04
CA SER A 198 5.27 0.97 -12.53
C SER A 198 4.28 1.70 -11.61
N ARG A 199 4.41 1.53 -10.30
CA ARG A 199 3.52 2.16 -9.30
C ARG A 199 3.72 3.67 -9.24
N MET A 200 4.95 4.14 -9.36
CA MET A 200 5.25 5.58 -9.44
C MET A 200 4.64 6.19 -10.70
N ALA A 201 4.76 5.52 -11.86
CA ALA A 201 4.13 5.95 -13.11
C ALA A 201 2.59 6.02 -12.98
N GLN A 202 1.96 5.02 -12.39
CA GLN A 202 0.50 5.02 -12.13
C GLN A 202 0.08 6.17 -11.22
N SER A 203 0.96 6.60 -10.34
CA SER A 203 0.74 7.75 -9.44
C SER A 203 1.06 9.09 -10.09
N GLY A 204 1.43 9.13 -11.40
CA GLY A 204 1.72 10.33 -12.16
C GLY A 204 3.14 10.88 -11.94
N TYR A 205 4.06 10.06 -11.44
CA TYR A 205 5.50 10.39 -11.34
C TYR A 205 6.28 9.80 -12.51
N ASP A 206 7.52 10.22 -12.67
CA ASP A 206 8.40 9.62 -13.68
C ASP A 206 8.71 8.16 -13.33
N ALA A 207 8.54 7.27 -14.32
CA ALA A 207 8.80 5.85 -14.16
C ALA A 207 10.30 5.53 -13.99
N THR A 208 11.17 6.42 -14.44
CA THR A 208 12.61 6.21 -14.43
C THR A 208 13.33 6.92 -13.29
N GLU A 209 12.71 7.92 -12.68
CA GLU A 209 13.28 8.68 -11.57
C GLU A 209 12.54 8.36 -10.26
N LEU A 210 13.14 7.53 -9.43
CA LEU A 210 12.52 7.01 -8.23
C LEU A 210 13.20 7.59 -6.98
N ARG A 211 12.41 8.14 -6.06
CA ARG A 211 12.92 8.50 -4.74
C ARG A 211 12.77 7.31 -3.80
N LEU A 212 13.89 6.70 -3.40
CA LEU A 212 13.93 5.60 -2.44
C LEU A 212 13.79 6.15 -1.01
N CYS A 213 12.57 6.22 -0.51
CA CYS A 213 12.30 6.64 0.87
C CYS A 213 12.56 5.51 1.87
N MET A 214 12.48 4.25 1.42
CA MET A 214 12.82 3.07 2.21
C MET A 214 14.33 2.89 2.33
N SER A 215 14.78 2.43 3.49
CA SER A 215 16.18 2.06 3.73
C SER A 215 16.54 0.74 3.03
N ARG A 216 17.84 0.47 2.92
CA ARG A 216 18.30 -0.85 2.42
C ARG A 216 17.87 -1.98 3.35
N THR A 217 17.77 -1.70 4.65
CA THR A 217 17.25 -2.63 5.64
C THR A 217 15.76 -2.92 5.41
N ASP A 218 14.95 -1.90 5.11
CA ASP A 218 13.54 -2.10 4.78
C ASP A 218 13.40 -2.96 3.51
N ILE A 219 14.18 -2.66 2.47
CA ILE A 219 14.18 -3.43 1.21
C ILE A 219 14.62 -4.88 1.46
N SER A 220 15.66 -5.10 2.26
CA SER A 220 16.16 -6.45 2.56
C SER A 220 15.14 -7.26 3.33
N ASN A 221 14.48 -6.66 4.31
CA ASN A 221 13.41 -7.29 5.06
C ASN A 221 12.23 -7.64 4.15
N TYR A 222 11.73 -6.68 3.35
CA TYR A 222 10.61 -6.90 2.43
C TYR A 222 10.88 -8.00 1.41
N LEU A 223 12.11 -8.09 0.89
CA LEU A 223 12.50 -9.08 -0.11
C LEU A 223 12.99 -10.40 0.49
N CYS A 224 13.04 -10.53 1.81
CA CYS A 224 13.63 -11.68 2.51
C CYS A 224 15.05 -11.98 1.99
N LEU A 225 15.89 -10.95 1.90
CA LEU A 225 17.29 -11.03 1.49
C LEU A 225 18.20 -10.49 2.61
N ALA A 226 19.44 -10.98 2.68
CA ALA A 226 20.42 -10.36 3.56
C ALA A 226 20.73 -8.92 3.10
N LEU A 227 20.98 -8.02 4.04
CA LEU A 227 21.29 -6.61 3.78
C LEU A 227 22.50 -6.46 2.84
N GLU A 228 23.51 -7.30 3.03
CA GLU A 228 24.72 -7.35 2.19
C GLU A 228 24.38 -7.73 0.76
N THR A 229 23.44 -8.67 0.57
CA THR A 229 22.98 -9.08 -0.77
C THR A 229 22.29 -7.92 -1.47
N VAL A 230 21.38 -7.20 -0.81
CA VAL A 230 20.73 -6.01 -1.37
C VAL A 230 21.76 -4.94 -1.72
N SER A 231 22.72 -4.69 -0.83
CA SER A 231 23.79 -3.71 -1.06
C SER A 231 24.66 -4.06 -2.26
N ARG A 232 25.03 -5.36 -2.40
CA ARG A 232 25.79 -5.86 -3.57
C ARG A 232 24.99 -5.72 -4.86
N LEU A 233 23.70 -6.04 -4.85
CA LEU A 233 22.84 -5.91 -6.03
C LEU A 233 22.73 -4.46 -6.50
N PHE A 234 22.59 -3.50 -5.59
CA PHE A 234 22.62 -2.09 -5.94
C PHE A 234 23.95 -1.70 -6.61
N THR A 235 25.08 -2.09 -6.00
CA THR A 235 26.43 -1.80 -6.55
C THR A 235 26.63 -2.44 -7.92
N GLN A 236 26.19 -3.69 -8.09
CA GLN A 236 26.28 -4.41 -9.35
C GLN A 236 25.49 -3.71 -10.46
N LEU A 237 24.21 -3.37 -10.22
CA LEU A 237 23.38 -2.69 -11.23
C LEU A 237 23.90 -1.29 -11.59
N GLN A 238 24.57 -0.60 -10.64
CA GLN A 238 25.26 0.65 -10.94
C GLN A 238 26.50 0.44 -11.83
N ALA A 239 27.31 -0.57 -11.54
CA ALA A 239 28.48 -0.93 -12.34
C ALA A 239 28.09 -1.35 -13.77
N GLU A 240 26.97 -2.08 -13.92
CA GLU A 240 26.37 -2.48 -15.19
C GLU A 240 25.65 -1.32 -15.91
N LYS A 241 25.62 -0.11 -15.33
CA LYS A 241 24.89 1.08 -15.83
C LYS A 241 23.41 0.84 -16.11
N VAL A 242 22.80 -0.06 -15.36
CA VAL A 242 21.35 -0.30 -15.40
C VAL A 242 20.61 0.76 -14.61
N ILE A 243 21.18 1.16 -13.46
CA ILE A 243 20.67 2.22 -12.58
C ILE A 243 21.78 3.19 -12.20
N SER A 244 21.40 4.39 -11.76
CA SER A 244 22.28 5.28 -11.00
C SER A 244 21.61 5.68 -9.70
N ILE A 245 22.40 5.89 -8.63
CA ILE A 245 21.90 6.30 -7.33
C ILE A 245 22.72 7.50 -6.87
N ASP A 246 22.00 8.57 -6.56
CA ASP A 246 22.52 9.72 -5.81
C ASP A 246 21.71 9.88 -4.53
N ARG A 247 22.31 9.52 -3.39
CA ARG A 247 21.69 9.51 -2.06
C ARG A 247 20.40 8.67 -2.03
N ARG A 248 19.22 9.32 -2.08
CA ARG A 248 17.90 8.68 -2.13
C ARG A 248 17.27 8.69 -3.51
N ASN A 249 17.88 9.37 -4.47
CA ASN A 249 17.37 9.44 -5.83
C ASN A 249 17.98 8.32 -6.66
N MET A 250 17.16 7.45 -7.19
CA MET A 250 17.55 6.38 -8.09
C MET A 250 16.99 6.68 -9.48
N LYS A 251 17.85 6.57 -10.50
CA LYS A 251 17.43 6.68 -11.89
C LYS A 251 17.67 5.35 -12.60
N ILE A 252 16.66 4.85 -13.31
CA ILE A 252 16.78 3.69 -14.18
C ILE A 252 17.36 4.19 -15.50
N LEU A 253 18.60 3.79 -15.82
CA LEU A 253 19.32 4.19 -17.03
C LEU A 253 18.98 3.29 -18.20
N ASN A 254 18.72 2.00 -17.93
CA ASN A 254 18.41 1.02 -18.96
C ASN A 254 17.23 0.13 -18.51
N MET A 255 16.03 0.53 -18.91
CA MET A 255 14.80 -0.18 -18.58
C MET A 255 14.76 -1.58 -19.20
N GLN A 256 15.26 -1.74 -20.43
CA GLN A 256 15.28 -3.03 -21.13
C GLN A 256 16.20 -4.03 -20.42
N ALA A 257 17.41 -3.58 -20.01
CA ALA A 257 18.31 -4.42 -19.24
C ALA A 257 17.70 -4.83 -17.89
N LEU A 258 17.01 -3.91 -17.19
CA LEU A 258 16.33 -4.23 -15.94
C LEU A 258 15.19 -5.24 -16.15
N GLN A 259 14.42 -5.12 -17.23
CA GLN A 259 13.38 -6.08 -17.60
C GLN A 259 13.96 -7.45 -17.96
N ALA A 260 15.08 -7.51 -18.70
CA ALA A 260 15.74 -8.76 -19.04
C ALA A 260 16.12 -9.59 -17.82
N LEU A 261 16.53 -8.92 -16.71
CA LEU A 261 16.86 -9.60 -15.46
C LEU A 261 15.67 -10.34 -14.82
N THR A 262 14.44 -9.98 -15.15
CA THR A 262 13.24 -10.68 -14.63
C THR A 262 12.93 -11.96 -15.39
N HIS A 263 13.53 -12.16 -16.57
CA HIS A 263 13.36 -13.34 -17.42
C HIS A 263 14.55 -14.31 -17.36
N GLU A 264 15.69 -13.90 -16.75
CA GLU A 264 16.83 -14.81 -16.56
C GLU A 264 16.38 -16.00 -15.69
N GLU A 265 16.30 -17.18 -16.30
CA GLU A 265 16.21 -18.45 -15.59
C GLU A 265 17.47 -18.61 -14.75
N ALA A 266 17.29 -19.16 -13.53
CA ALA A 266 18.43 -19.49 -12.68
C ALA A 266 19.39 -20.40 -13.44
N ALA A 267 20.47 -19.87 -13.98
CA ALA A 267 21.51 -20.60 -14.71
C ALA A 267 22.21 -21.67 -13.87
N GLY A 268 21.74 -21.90 -12.63
CA GLY A 268 22.22 -22.95 -11.71
C GLY A 268 21.41 -24.24 -11.70
N ALA A 269 20.19 -24.27 -12.24
CA ALA A 269 19.36 -25.48 -12.20
C ALA A 269 19.64 -26.49 -13.34
N THR A 270 20.30 -26.03 -14.40
CA THR A 270 20.56 -26.87 -15.59
C THR A 270 21.76 -27.79 -15.41
N LEU A 271 22.62 -27.58 -14.41
CA LEU A 271 23.81 -28.43 -14.20
C LEU A 271 23.48 -29.75 -13.46
N LEU A 272 22.39 -29.81 -12.69
CA LEU A 272 22.00 -31.03 -11.96
C LEU A 272 21.11 -31.99 -12.79
N ALA A 273 20.55 -31.55 -13.90
CA ALA A 273 19.73 -32.39 -14.79
C ALA A 273 20.55 -33.11 -15.89
N ARG A 274 21.88 -32.92 -15.94
CA ARG A 274 22.78 -33.58 -16.92
C ARG A 274 23.65 -34.69 -16.33
N THR A 275 23.48 -35.00 -15.05
CA THR A 275 24.21 -36.07 -14.37
C THR A 275 23.29 -37.12 -13.71
N ALA A 276 22.08 -37.31 -14.23
CA ALA A 276 21.20 -38.42 -13.87
C ALA A 276 20.90 -39.27 -15.11
#